data_37c4d54e5098321090d6e80de02eb5eb
#
_entry.id   37c4d54e5098321090d6e80de02eb5eb
#
_cell.length_a   1.000
_cell.length_b   1.000
_cell.length_c   1.000
_cell.angle_alpha   90.00
_cell.angle_beta   90.00
_cell.angle_gamma   90.00
#
_symmetry.space_group_name_H-M   'P 1'
#
loop_
_entity.id
_entity.type
_entity.pdbx_description
1 polymer ?
#
loop_
_entity_poly.entity_id
_entity_poly.type
_entity_poly.pdbx_seq_one_letter_code
_entity_poly.pdbx_strand_id
1 'polypeptide(L)'
;MPDTPEPTGETADDHVRPYVYQDQARTVRALHFSLSEIQSRMRMDDPDGLDLAYTQRMMGFLLWQPRPASIALIGLGGGSLVKFCHRHLPDSTLRVAEINPHVIALRGDFGIPPDSARLRVVCQDGAVLV
;
A
#
# COMPACT_ATOMS: atom_id res chain seq x y z
N MET A 1 10.00 39.04 8.66
CA MET A 1 10.66 38.08 7.83
C MET A 1 9.71 37.57 6.77
N PRO A 2 10.04 37.75 5.53
CA PRO A 2 9.17 37.25 4.52
C PRO A 2 9.19 35.74 4.58
N ASP A 3 8.05 35.18 4.80
CA ASP A 3 7.90 33.76 4.67
C ASP A 3 7.97 33.42 3.20
N THR A 4 9.07 32.83 2.83
CA THR A 4 9.07 32.12 1.57
C THR A 4 7.96 31.10 1.62
N PRO A 5 7.08 31.04 0.63
CA PRO A 5 6.14 29.96 0.57
C PRO A 5 6.93 28.67 0.63
N GLU A 6 6.72 27.93 1.71
CA GLU A 6 7.31 26.63 1.84
C GLU A 6 6.98 25.80 0.62
N PRO A 7 7.96 25.09 0.09
CA PRO A 7 7.63 24.09 -0.91
C PRO A 7 6.58 23.18 -0.30
N THR A 8 5.52 22.98 -1.01
CA THR A 8 4.38 22.17 -0.58
C THR A 8 4.73 20.69 -0.41
N GLY A 9 6.01 20.32 -0.47
CA GLY A 9 6.48 18.97 -0.22
C GLY A 9 6.65 18.74 1.28
N GLU A 10 5.81 17.90 1.84
CA GLU A 10 6.02 17.38 3.18
C GLU A 10 7.31 16.56 3.19
N THR A 11 8.16 16.80 4.19
CA THR A 11 9.34 15.97 4.37
C THR A 11 8.96 14.65 5.00
N ALA A 12 9.87 13.65 4.96
CA ALA A 12 9.62 12.37 5.60
C ALA A 12 9.31 12.52 7.10
N ASP A 13 9.89 13.53 7.76
CA ASP A 13 9.71 13.74 9.19
C ASP A 13 8.34 14.33 9.56
N ASP A 14 7.63 14.89 8.57
CA ASP A 14 6.30 15.46 8.80
C ASP A 14 5.20 14.38 8.85
N HIS A 15 5.54 13.14 8.54
CA HIS A 15 4.57 12.04 8.50
C HIS A 15 4.69 11.15 9.72
N VAL A 16 3.55 10.56 10.10
CA VAL A 16 3.52 9.58 11.18
C VAL A 16 4.34 8.35 10.78
N ARG A 17 5.24 7.93 11.66
CA ARG A 17 6.02 6.72 11.43
C ARG A 17 5.21 5.50 11.85
N PRO A 18 4.85 4.63 10.91
CA PRO A 18 4.21 3.37 11.25
C PRO A 18 5.22 2.42 11.88
N TYR A 19 4.72 1.42 12.58
CA TYR A 19 5.57 0.34 13.04
C TYR A 19 5.01 -1.01 12.61
N VAL A 20 5.93 -1.98 12.53
CA VAL A 20 5.62 -3.33 12.11
C VAL A 20 5.51 -4.20 13.35
N TYR A 21 4.39 -4.89 13.47
CA TYR A 21 4.18 -5.92 14.48
C TYR A 21 4.30 -7.29 13.83
N GLN A 22 4.99 -8.19 14.50
CA GLN A 22 5.05 -9.58 14.09
C GLN A 22 4.76 -10.45 15.31
N ASP A 23 3.88 -11.43 15.18
CA ASP A 23 3.56 -12.33 16.27
C ASP A 23 4.75 -13.26 16.60
N GLN A 24 4.72 -13.87 17.81
CA GLN A 24 5.81 -14.72 18.28
C GLN A 24 6.03 -15.93 17.38
N ALA A 25 4.97 -16.46 16.82
CA ALA A 25 5.03 -17.60 15.90
C ALA A 25 5.46 -17.23 14.49
N ARG A 26 5.63 -15.94 14.20
CA ARG A 26 5.99 -15.39 12.89
C ARG A 26 5.00 -15.78 11.79
N THR A 27 3.73 -15.88 12.13
CA THR A 27 2.66 -16.23 11.19
C THR A 27 2.00 -15.02 10.55
N VAL A 28 2.05 -13.86 11.23
CA VAL A 28 1.40 -12.62 10.79
C VAL A 28 2.37 -11.45 10.93
N ARG A 29 2.36 -10.58 9.95
CA ARG A 29 3.04 -9.29 10.00
C ARG A 29 2.01 -8.18 9.74
N ALA A 30 1.93 -7.22 10.65
CA ALA A 30 0.93 -6.17 10.60
C ALA A 30 1.56 -4.78 10.63
N LEU A 31 0.93 -3.86 9.93
CA LEU A 31 1.31 -2.46 9.91
C LEU A 31 0.38 -1.67 10.82
N HIS A 32 0.95 -0.89 11.74
CA HIS A 32 0.22 -0.09 12.71
C HIS A 32 0.68 1.36 12.69
N PHE A 33 -0.27 2.28 12.85
CA PHE A 33 0.02 3.67 13.21
C PHE A 33 -0.21 3.93 14.69
N SER A 34 -1.01 3.09 15.34
CA SER A 34 -1.25 3.12 16.79
C SER A 34 -1.35 1.69 17.30
N LEU A 35 -1.32 1.55 18.64
CA LEU A 35 -1.40 0.22 19.27
C LEU A 35 -2.73 -0.49 19.01
N SER A 36 -3.79 0.24 18.70
CA SER A 36 -5.14 -0.30 18.59
C SER A 36 -5.62 -0.48 17.15
N GLU A 37 -4.92 0.09 16.17
CA GLU A 37 -5.37 0.10 14.78
C GLU A 37 -4.41 -0.64 13.87
N ILE A 38 -4.90 -1.70 13.25
CA ILE A 38 -4.18 -2.44 12.22
C ILE A 38 -4.51 -1.80 10.87
N GLN A 39 -3.51 -1.22 10.21
CA GLN A 39 -3.66 -0.65 8.87
C GLN A 39 -3.62 -1.73 7.80
N SER A 40 -2.80 -2.75 8.02
CA SER A 40 -2.65 -3.83 7.08
C SER A 40 -2.10 -5.05 7.80
N ARG A 41 -2.44 -6.22 7.30
CA ARG A 41 -1.98 -7.48 7.87
C ARG A 41 -1.65 -8.47 6.76
N MET A 42 -0.52 -9.12 6.91
CA MET A 42 -0.02 -10.12 5.97
C MET A 42 0.21 -11.44 6.70
N ARG A 43 -0.32 -12.52 6.16
CA ARG A 43 0.05 -13.87 6.60
C ARG A 43 1.38 -14.23 5.99
N MET A 44 2.30 -14.73 6.81
CA MET A 44 3.65 -15.07 6.34
C MET A 44 3.65 -16.31 5.45
N ASP A 45 2.66 -17.18 5.59
CA ASP A 45 2.49 -18.37 4.76
C ASP A 45 1.77 -18.09 3.44
N ASP A 46 1.13 -16.93 3.31
CA ASP A 46 0.42 -16.50 2.10
C ASP A 46 0.52 -14.98 1.97
N PRO A 47 1.71 -14.44 1.64
CA PRO A 47 1.94 -12.99 1.64
C PRO A 47 1.09 -12.20 0.66
N ASP A 48 0.62 -12.82 -0.42
CA ASP A 48 -0.19 -12.16 -1.44
C ASP A 48 -1.69 -12.32 -1.20
N GLY A 49 -2.09 -13.11 -0.20
CA GLY A 49 -3.49 -13.31 0.15
C GLY A 49 -4.09 -12.11 0.88
N LEU A 50 -5.40 -11.96 0.76
CA LEU A 50 -6.16 -10.92 1.44
C LEU A 50 -6.62 -11.42 2.79
N ASP A 51 -5.95 -10.98 3.86
CA ASP A 51 -6.22 -11.45 5.20
C ASP A 51 -7.35 -10.68 5.90
N LEU A 52 -7.42 -9.36 5.70
CA LEU A 52 -8.47 -8.54 6.29
C LEU A 52 -9.73 -8.56 5.43
N ALA A 53 -10.88 -8.71 6.07
CA ALA A 53 -12.16 -8.84 5.37
C ALA A 53 -12.47 -7.66 4.45
N TYR A 54 -12.10 -6.43 4.85
CA TYR A 54 -12.37 -5.26 4.02
C TYR A 54 -11.60 -5.30 2.70
N THR A 55 -10.38 -5.86 2.70
CA THR A 55 -9.59 -5.98 1.46
C THR A 55 -10.25 -6.97 0.50
N GLN A 56 -10.82 -8.05 1.02
CA GLN A 56 -11.57 -9.00 0.22
C GLN A 56 -12.80 -8.35 -0.43
N ARG A 57 -13.51 -7.52 0.34
CA ARG A 57 -14.68 -6.80 -0.16
C ARG A 57 -14.33 -5.78 -1.23
N MET A 58 -13.19 -5.09 -1.08
CA MET A 58 -12.73 -4.11 -2.05
C MET A 58 -12.45 -4.76 -3.41
N MET A 59 -12.10 -6.04 -3.43
CA MET A 59 -11.90 -6.77 -4.69
C MET A 59 -13.21 -7.16 -5.39
N GLY A 60 -14.35 -6.84 -4.80
CA GLY A 60 -15.66 -7.09 -5.41
C GLY A 60 -15.87 -6.42 -6.76
N PHE A 61 -15.09 -5.37 -7.09
CA PHE A 61 -15.18 -4.73 -8.40
C PHE A 61 -14.91 -5.69 -9.56
N LEU A 62 -14.19 -6.78 -9.31
CA LEU A 62 -13.91 -7.81 -10.32
C LEU A 62 -15.17 -8.53 -10.82
N LEU A 63 -16.27 -8.44 -10.08
CA LEU A 63 -17.56 -8.95 -10.54
C LEU A 63 -18.09 -8.15 -11.73
N TRP A 64 -17.72 -6.87 -11.82
CA TRP A 64 -18.15 -5.94 -12.87
C TRP A 64 -17.10 -5.79 -13.95
N GLN A 65 -15.82 -5.81 -13.55
CA GLN A 65 -14.68 -5.64 -14.45
C GLN A 65 -13.61 -6.68 -14.10
N PRO A 66 -13.74 -7.91 -14.61
CA PRO A 66 -12.85 -9.01 -14.23
C PRO A 66 -11.43 -8.88 -14.80
N ARG A 67 -11.25 -8.07 -15.84
CA ARG A 67 -9.93 -7.88 -16.50
C ARG A 67 -9.65 -6.39 -16.73
N PRO A 68 -9.44 -5.62 -15.65
CA PRO A 68 -9.15 -4.20 -15.84
C PRO A 68 -7.78 -4.01 -16.50
N ALA A 69 -7.69 -3.07 -17.44
CA ALA A 69 -6.43 -2.76 -18.11
C ALA A 69 -5.48 -2.01 -17.18
N SER A 70 -6.02 -1.10 -16.36
CA SER A 70 -5.25 -0.32 -15.40
C SER A 70 -6.05 -0.12 -14.12
N ILE A 71 -5.32 -0.08 -13.00
CA ILE A 71 -5.88 0.11 -11.67
C ILE A 71 -5.06 1.19 -10.98
N ALA A 72 -5.76 2.19 -10.44
CA ALA A 72 -5.16 3.21 -9.59
C ALA A 72 -5.56 2.94 -8.14
N LEU A 73 -4.57 2.94 -7.25
CA LEU A 73 -4.79 2.74 -5.82
C LEU A 73 -4.29 3.98 -5.07
N ILE A 74 -5.09 4.45 -4.14
CA ILE A 74 -4.72 5.55 -3.25
C ILE A 74 -4.45 4.96 -1.88
N GLY A 75 -3.21 5.09 -1.42
CA GLY A 75 -2.75 4.47 -0.20
C GLY A 75 -2.16 3.09 -0.42
N LEU A 76 -0.90 2.91 0.02
CA LEU A 76 -0.19 1.64 -0.10
C LEU A 76 -0.44 0.73 1.11
N GLY A 77 -0.30 1.29 2.33
CA GLY A 77 -0.34 0.52 3.57
C GLY A 77 0.68 -0.62 3.53
N GLY A 78 0.28 -1.80 3.93
CA GLY A 78 1.08 -3.02 3.81
C GLY A 78 0.98 -3.67 2.44
N GLY A 79 0.31 -3.02 1.48
CA GLY A 79 0.25 -3.46 0.10
C GLY A 79 -0.62 -4.66 -0.18
N SER A 80 -1.59 -4.96 0.68
CA SER A 80 -2.45 -6.14 0.51
C SER A 80 -3.15 -6.15 -0.85
N LEU A 81 -3.78 -5.04 -1.22
CA LEU A 81 -4.48 -4.93 -2.52
C LEU A 81 -3.50 -4.93 -3.68
N VAL A 82 -2.37 -4.23 -3.54
CA VAL A 82 -1.34 -4.17 -4.58
C VAL A 82 -0.79 -5.55 -4.88
N LYS A 83 -0.43 -6.31 -3.84
CA LYS A 83 0.12 -7.66 -4.01
C LYS A 83 -0.88 -8.60 -4.64
N PHE A 84 -2.13 -8.55 -4.18
CA PHE A 84 -3.20 -9.38 -4.75
C PHE A 84 -3.39 -9.07 -6.24
N CYS A 85 -3.55 -7.80 -6.58
CA CYS A 85 -3.74 -7.39 -7.98
C CYS A 85 -2.53 -7.73 -8.85
N HIS A 86 -1.31 -7.51 -8.34
CA HIS A 86 -0.09 -7.83 -9.07
C HIS A 86 0.01 -9.30 -9.43
N ARG A 87 -0.38 -10.17 -8.48
CA ARG A 87 -0.31 -11.62 -8.67
C ARG A 87 -1.45 -12.16 -9.52
N HIS A 88 -2.68 -11.73 -9.23
CA HIS A 88 -3.87 -12.34 -9.80
C HIS A 88 -4.41 -11.63 -11.05
N LEU A 89 -3.92 -10.43 -11.34
CA LEU A 89 -4.31 -9.66 -12.52
C LEU A 89 -3.07 -9.34 -13.36
N PRO A 90 -2.47 -10.36 -13.99
CA PRO A 90 -1.16 -10.19 -14.66
C PRO A 90 -1.19 -9.26 -15.87
N ASP A 91 -2.36 -9.02 -16.45
CA ASP A 91 -2.50 -8.14 -17.62
C ASP A 91 -2.81 -6.68 -17.21
N SER A 92 -2.99 -6.42 -15.92
CA SER A 92 -3.31 -5.07 -15.43
C SER A 92 -2.05 -4.29 -15.10
N THR A 93 -2.07 -2.99 -15.40
CA THR A 93 -1.08 -2.03 -14.95
C THR A 93 -1.55 -1.40 -13.66
N LEU A 94 -0.68 -1.33 -12.66
CA LEU A 94 -1.00 -0.82 -11.33
C LEU A 94 -0.24 0.48 -11.05
N ARG A 95 -0.95 1.50 -10.61
CA ARG A 95 -0.36 2.76 -10.14
C ARG A 95 -0.85 3.03 -8.74
N VAL A 96 0.08 3.29 -7.83
CA VAL A 96 -0.21 3.49 -6.42
C VAL A 96 0.35 4.83 -5.98
N ALA A 97 -0.49 5.66 -5.36
CA ALA A 97 -0.06 6.89 -4.71
C ALA A 97 -0.06 6.67 -3.20
N GLU A 98 1.06 6.92 -2.56
CA GLU A 98 1.21 6.89 -1.11
C GLU A 98 1.89 8.18 -0.66
N ILE A 99 1.21 8.94 0.21
CA ILE A 99 1.73 10.21 0.67
C ILE A 99 2.85 10.04 1.72
N ASN A 100 2.83 8.95 2.47
CA ASN A 100 3.75 8.72 3.58
C ASN A 100 4.99 7.95 3.12
N PRO A 101 6.18 8.59 3.05
CA PRO A 101 7.40 7.91 2.61
C PRO A 101 7.84 6.79 3.55
N HIS A 102 7.47 6.84 4.83
CA HIS A 102 7.80 5.77 5.78
C HIS A 102 7.05 4.47 5.46
N VAL A 103 5.82 4.59 4.94
CA VAL A 103 5.04 3.44 4.49
C VAL A 103 5.71 2.81 3.27
N ILE A 104 6.14 3.63 2.31
CA ILE A 104 6.84 3.14 1.10
C ILE A 104 8.14 2.44 1.49
N ALA A 105 8.86 2.96 2.48
CA ALA A 105 10.11 2.36 2.95
C ALA A 105 9.94 0.94 3.51
N LEU A 106 8.74 0.59 3.96
CA LEU A 106 8.42 -0.73 4.50
C LEU A 106 7.98 -1.74 3.44
N ARG A 107 7.95 -1.36 2.16
CA ARG A 107 7.39 -2.25 1.12
C ARG A 107 8.09 -3.61 1.04
N GLY A 108 9.39 -3.66 1.27
CA GLY A 108 10.14 -4.91 1.30
C GLY A 108 9.72 -5.82 2.45
N ASP A 109 9.41 -5.25 3.62
CA ASP A 109 8.99 -6.01 4.81
C ASP A 109 7.64 -6.70 4.60
N PHE A 110 6.80 -6.16 3.71
CA PHE A 110 5.49 -6.71 3.40
C PHE A 110 5.44 -7.45 2.06
N GLY A 111 6.59 -7.68 1.44
CA GLY A 111 6.66 -8.44 0.21
C GLY A 111 6.05 -7.74 -1.00
N ILE A 112 5.96 -6.40 -0.98
CA ILE A 112 5.47 -5.62 -2.12
C ILE A 112 6.55 -5.62 -3.20
N PRO A 113 6.22 -6.00 -4.45
CA PRO A 113 7.21 -6.04 -5.52
C PRO A 113 7.84 -4.68 -5.79
N PRO A 114 9.07 -4.63 -6.30
CA PRO A 114 9.67 -3.39 -6.77
C PRO A 114 8.92 -2.84 -7.99
N ASP A 115 9.13 -1.56 -8.27
CA ASP A 115 8.56 -0.94 -9.46
C ASP A 115 8.98 -1.69 -10.72
N SER A 116 8.07 -1.76 -11.67
CA SER A 116 8.26 -2.45 -12.94
C SER A 116 7.43 -1.78 -14.04
N ALA A 117 7.40 -2.36 -15.22
CA ALA A 117 6.52 -1.89 -16.30
C ALA A 117 5.04 -1.95 -15.91
N ARG A 118 4.67 -2.84 -14.98
CA ARG A 118 3.28 -3.06 -14.55
C ARG A 118 2.93 -2.42 -13.22
N LEU A 119 3.91 -2.07 -12.39
CA LEU A 119 3.68 -1.55 -11.05
C LEU A 119 4.51 -0.30 -10.81
N ARG A 120 3.85 0.78 -10.42
CA ARG A 120 4.53 2.00 -10.02
C ARG A 120 3.95 2.53 -8.72
N VAL A 121 4.80 2.69 -7.72
CA VAL A 121 4.47 3.31 -6.44
C VAL A 121 5.13 4.69 -6.41
N VAL A 122 4.32 5.73 -6.22
CA VAL A 122 4.81 7.11 -6.16
C VAL A 122 4.48 7.73 -4.82
N CYS A 123 5.43 8.51 -4.29
CA CYS A 123 5.24 9.26 -3.05
C CYS A 123 4.56 10.58 -3.37
N GLN A 124 3.23 10.60 -3.35
CA GLN A 124 2.45 11.79 -3.63
C GLN A 124 1.03 11.66 -3.06
N ASP A 125 0.32 12.78 -3.00
CA ASP A 125 -1.09 12.80 -2.67
C ASP A 125 -1.89 12.07 -3.77
N GLY A 126 -2.85 11.22 -3.36
CA GLY A 126 -3.70 10.49 -4.28
C GLY A 126 -4.52 11.38 -5.20
N ALA A 127 -4.82 12.62 -4.80
CA ALA A 127 -5.52 13.58 -5.64
C ALA A 127 -4.75 13.93 -6.91
N VAL A 128 -3.43 13.80 -6.90
CA VAL A 128 -2.56 14.06 -8.07
C VAL A 128 -2.60 12.90 -9.05
N LEU A 129 -2.87 11.69 -8.55
CA LEU A 129 -2.90 10.47 -9.36
C LEU A 129 -4.14 10.40 -10.27
N VAL A 130 -5.24 10.95 -9.80
CA VAL A 130 -6.55 10.86 -10.46
C VAL A 130 -6.73 11.92 -11.53
#